data_c4857a2b78aa09884e74b0f68b50156b
#
_entry.id   c4857a2b78aa09884e74b0f68b50156b
#
_cell.length_a   1.000
_cell.length_b   1.000
_cell.length_c   1.000
_cell.angle_alpha   90.00
_cell.angle_beta   90.00
_cell.angle_gamma   90.00
#
_symmetry.space_group_name_H-M   'P 1'
#
loop_
_entity.id
_entity.type
_entity.pdbx_description
1 polymer ?
#
loop_
_entity_poly.entity_id
_entity_poly.type
_entity_poly.pdbx_seq_one_letter_code
_entity_poly.pdbx_strand_id
1 'polypeptide(L)' 'MKELIEYIAKSLVDNPDRVQVTELQGEKTAIYELRVHPDDLGKVIGKQGRTARAIRTLVSAAATKQNKRAMVEIME' A
#
# COMPACT_ATOMS: atom_id res chain seq x y z
N MET A 1 -9.32 4.29 2.29
CA MET A 1 -7.88 3.94 2.32
C MET A 1 -7.48 2.92 1.26
N LYS A 2 -8.28 1.91 1.06
CA LYS A 2 -7.98 0.89 0.05
C LYS A 2 -7.81 1.51 -1.33
N GLU A 3 -8.72 2.38 -1.71
CA GLU A 3 -8.69 3.04 -3.02
C GLU A 3 -7.45 3.92 -3.19
N LEU A 4 -7.01 4.56 -2.11
CA LEU A 4 -5.79 5.37 -2.15
C LEU A 4 -4.58 4.50 -2.44
N ILE A 5 -4.47 3.37 -1.76
CA ILE A 5 -3.35 2.45 -1.96
C ILE A 5 -3.37 1.87 -3.36
N GLU A 6 -4.55 1.49 -3.85
CA GLU A 6 -4.71 1.00 -5.22
C GLU A 6 -4.27 2.05 -6.23
N TYR A 7 -4.69 3.30 -6.04
CA TYR A 7 -4.34 4.38 -6.95
C TYR A 7 -2.83 4.59 -7.01
N ILE A 8 -2.20 4.65 -5.84
CA ILE A 8 -0.75 4.85 -5.76
C ILE A 8 -0.01 3.70 -6.46
N ALA A 9 -0.37 2.46 -6.14
CA ALA A 9 0.29 1.30 -6.71
C ALA A 9 0.10 1.22 -8.23
N LYS A 10 -1.13 1.44 -8.70
CA LYS A 10 -1.42 1.40 -10.14
C LYS A 10 -0.67 2.48 -10.90
N SER A 11 -0.37 3.60 -10.24
CA SER A 11 0.37 4.70 -10.87
C SER A 11 1.86 4.39 -11.01
N LEU A 12 2.37 3.44 -10.24
CA LEU A 12 3.80 3.12 -10.20
C LEU A 12 4.19 1.92 -11.06
N VAL A 13 3.25 1.03 -11.35
CA VAL A 13 3.56 -0.27 -11.96
C VAL A 13 3.26 -0.29 -13.45
N ASP A 14 3.86 -1.28 -14.14
CA ASP A 14 3.61 -1.50 -15.56
C ASP A 14 2.39 -2.39 -15.79
N ASN A 15 1.98 -3.16 -14.79
CA ASN A 15 0.85 -4.09 -14.88
C ASN A 15 -0.22 -3.71 -13.86
N PRO A 16 -0.91 -2.57 -14.05
CA PRO A 16 -1.90 -2.10 -13.07
C PRO A 16 -3.08 -3.04 -12.87
N ASP A 17 -3.39 -3.85 -13.86
CA ASP A 17 -4.45 -4.85 -13.76
C ASP A 17 -4.13 -5.98 -12.79
N ARG A 18 -2.87 -6.10 -12.37
CA ARG A 18 -2.43 -7.13 -11.42
C ARG A 18 -2.32 -6.60 -10.00
N VAL A 19 -2.64 -5.33 -9.78
CA VAL A 19 -2.62 -4.74 -8.44
C VAL A 19 -3.83 -5.23 -7.66
N GLN A 20 -3.60 -5.76 -6.47
CA GLN A 20 -4.65 -6.18 -5.55
C GLN A 20 -4.36 -5.66 -4.16
N VAL A 21 -5.37 -5.11 -3.51
CA VAL A 21 -5.27 -4.65 -2.13
C VAL A 21 -6.33 -5.38 -1.32
N THR A 22 -5.88 -6.08 -0.28
CA THR A 22 -6.77 -6.76 0.65
C THR A 22 -6.75 -6.02 1.97
N GLU A 23 -7.91 -5.70 2.49
CA GLU A 23 -8.05 -4.98 3.75
C GLU A 23 -8.48 -5.93 4.84
N LEU A 24 -7.70 -5.97 5.93
CA LEU A 24 -8.02 -6.72 7.14
C LEU A 24 -8.29 -5.68 8.22
N GLN A 25 -9.55 -5.52 8.60
CA GLN A 25 -9.94 -4.43 9.47
C GLN A 25 -10.28 -4.91 10.87
N GLY A 26 -9.61 -4.33 11.88
CA GLY A 26 -9.96 -4.47 13.27
C GLY A 26 -10.69 -3.22 13.75
N GLU A 27 -10.87 -3.10 15.07
CA GLU A 27 -11.59 -1.96 15.63
C GLU A 27 -10.90 -0.63 15.36
N LYS A 28 -9.60 -0.56 15.65
CA LYS A 28 -8.82 0.67 15.48
C LYS A 28 -7.64 0.51 14.56
N THR A 29 -7.40 -0.67 14.04
CA THR A 29 -6.25 -0.98 13.20
C THR A 29 -6.72 -1.63 11.91
N ALA A 30 -6.19 -1.18 10.80
CA ALA A 30 -6.43 -1.80 9.50
C ALA A 30 -5.09 -2.22 8.91
N ILE A 31 -5.04 -3.41 8.32
CA ILE A 31 -3.86 -3.90 7.63
C ILE A 31 -4.23 -4.04 6.16
N TYR A 32 -3.42 -3.43 5.31
CA TYR A 32 -3.62 -3.49 3.87
C TYR A 32 -2.52 -4.31 3.25
N GLU A 33 -2.90 -5.43 2.64
CA GLU A 33 -1.95 -6.28 1.93
C GLU A 33 -1.95 -5.90 0.47
N LEU A 34 -0.82 -5.44 -0.02
CA LEU A 34 -0.66 -5.01 -1.42
C LEU A 34 0.06 -6.09 -2.20
N ARG A 35 -0.57 -6.55 -3.27
CA ARG A 35 0.02 -7.50 -4.21
C ARG A 35 0.10 -6.88 -5.57
N VAL A 36 1.23 -7.08 -6.23
CA VAL A 36 1.47 -6.60 -7.58
C VAL A 36 2.10 -7.72 -8.41
N HIS A 37 2.19 -7.51 -9.71
CA HIS A 37 2.90 -8.45 -10.57
C HIS A 37 4.35 -8.58 -10.06
N PRO A 38 4.94 -9.79 -10.05
CA PRO A 38 6.31 -9.98 -9.54
C PRO A 38 7.34 -9.05 -10.18
N ASP A 39 7.19 -8.75 -11.47
CA ASP A 39 8.11 -7.86 -12.16
C ASP A 39 7.99 -6.41 -11.70
N ASP A 40 6.89 -6.07 -11.05
CA ASP A 40 6.63 -4.70 -10.57
C ASP A 40 6.97 -4.51 -9.10
N LEU A 41 7.33 -5.58 -8.41
CA LEU A 41 7.57 -5.51 -6.97
C LEU A 41 8.60 -4.45 -6.62
N GLY A 42 9.69 -4.38 -7.37
CA GLY A 42 10.73 -3.38 -7.16
C GLY A 42 10.23 -1.95 -7.32
N LYS A 43 9.18 -1.74 -8.12
CA LYS A 43 8.63 -0.40 -8.35
C LYS A 43 7.84 0.13 -7.15
N VAL A 44 7.23 -0.77 -6.39
CA VAL A 44 6.48 -0.35 -5.19
C VAL A 44 7.36 -0.34 -3.95
N ILE A 45 8.46 -1.09 -3.95
CA ILE A 45 9.44 -1.05 -2.86
C ILE A 45 10.35 0.15 -3.04
N GLY A 46 10.86 0.34 -4.25
CA GLY A 46 11.75 1.43 -4.59
C GLY A 46 13.17 1.20 -4.09
N LYS A 47 14.07 2.08 -4.51
CA LYS A 47 15.47 2.00 -4.13
C LYS A 47 15.60 2.14 -2.63
N GLN A 48 16.24 1.16 -1.99
CA GLN A 48 16.44 1.13 -0.54
C GLN A 48 15.13 1.21 0.25
N GLY A 49 14.03 0.77 -0.36
CA GLY A 49 12.71 0.76 0.29
C GLY A 49 12.06 2.12 0.41
N ARG A 50 12.56 3.13 -0.30
CA ARG A 50 12.06 4.51 -0.17
C ARG A 50 10.61 4.68 -0.60
N THR A 51 10.22 4.02 -1.69
CA THR A 51 8.84 4.13 -2.18
C THR A 51 7.88 3.47 -1.19
N ALA A 52 8.22 2.28 -0.70
CA ALA A 52 7.40 1.60 0.29
C ALA A 52 7.26 2.44 1.56
N ARG A 53 8.35 3.07 1.99
CA ARG A 53 8.31 3.93 3.18
C ARG A 53 7.41 5.13 2.96
N ALA A 54 7.46 5.74 1.77
CA ALA A 54 6.61 6.88 1.44
C ALA A 54 5.14 6.47 1.44
N ILE A 55 4.82 5.31 0.88
CA ILE A 55 3.44 4.80 0.87
C ILE A 55 2.95 4.60 2.31
N ARG A 56 3.78 3.98 3.15
CA ARG A 56 3.42 3.76 4.55
C ARG A 56 3.19 5.07 5.30
N THR A 57 4.03 6.06 5.04
CA THR A 57 3.91 7.38 5.68
C THR A 57 2.60 8.07 5.27
N LEU A 58 2.27 8.05 4.00
CA LEU A 58 1.03 8.66 3.50
C LEU A 58 -0.20 7.97 4.09
N VAL A 59 -0.20 6.65 4.08
CA VAL A 59 -1.33 5.86 4.59
C VAL A 59 -1.49 6.08 6.10
N SER A 60 -0.39 6.08 6.83
CA SER A 60 -0.41 6.31 8.27
C SER A 60 -0.95 7.69 8.60
N ALA A 61 -0.52 8.71 7.87
CA ALA A 61 -1.00 10.08 8.08
C ALA A 61 -2.50 10.20 7.82
N ALA A 62 -2.98 9.59 6.74
CA ALA A 62 -4.40 9.62 6.41
C ALA A 62 -5.23 8.88 7.46
N ALA A 63 -4.73 7.77 7.97
CA ALA A 63 -5.43 6.99 9.00
C ALA A 63 -5.51 7.76 10.31
N THR A 64 -4.44 8.47 10.66
CA THR A 64 -4.40 9.26 11.89
C THR A 64 -5.50 10.31 11.90
N LYS A 65 -5.80 10.91 10.76
CA LYS A 65 -6.90 11.87 10.65
C LYS A 65 -8.25 11.26 10.98
N GLN A 66 -8.38 9.94 10.86
CA GLN A 66 -9.60 9.23 11.15
C GLN A 66 -9.54 8.52 12.52
N ASN A 67 -8.56 8.85 13.33
CA ASN A 67 -8.31 8.22 14.62
C ASN A 67 -8.12 6.71 14.50
N LYS A 68 -7.45 6.29 13.43
CA LYS A 68 -7.16 4.88 13.16
C LYS A 68 -5.68 4.68 12.94
N ARG A 69 -5.26 3.43 13.07
CA ARG A 69 -3.90 3.01 12.74
C ARG A 69 -3.99 2.14 11.48
N ALA A 70 -3.16 2.43 10.51
CA ALA A 70 -3.12 1.65 9.29
C ALA A 70 -1.70 1.18 8.99
N MET A 71 -1.60 -0.06 8.56
CA MET A 71 -0.33 -0.69 8.19
C MET A 71 -0.44 -1.20 6.76
N VAL A 72 0.64 -1.09 6.00
CA VAL A 72 0.70 -1.60 4.63
C VAL A 72 1.77 -2.67 4.56
N GLU A 73 1.39 -3.86 4.11
CA GLU A 73 2.32 -4.95 3.87
C GLU A 73 2.40 -5.20 2.37
N ILE A 74 3.61 -5.17 1.83
CA ILE A 74 3.85 -5.49 0.43
C ILE A 74 4.16 -6.98 0.36
N MET A 75 3.28 -7.71 -0.31
CA MET A 75 3.39 -9.18 -0.38
C MET A 75 4.28 -9.59 -1.54
N GLU A 76 5.12 -10.56 -1.31
CA GLU A 76 6.03 -11.08 -2.33
C GLU A 76 5.49 -12.33 -3.01
#